data_09a06788356318ab4284985c1e2a18a3
#
_entry.id   09a06788356318ab4284985c1e2a18a3
#
_cell.length_a   1.000
_cell.length_b   1.000
_cell.length_c   1.000
_cell.angle_alpha   90.00
_cell.angle_beta   90.00
_cell.angle_gamma   90.00
#
_symmetry.space_group_name_H-M   'P 1'
#
loop_
_entity.id
_entity.type
_entity.pdbx_description
1 polymer ?
#
loop_
_entity_poly.entity_id
_entity_poly.type
_entity_poly.pdbx_seq_one_letter_code
_entity_poly.pdbx_strand_id
1 'polypeptide(L)'
;MSNPIANLTSVPLQLNWDDNVGPAEDGTKTTLKIQSVIPVSISEHWNMISRTILPVIEQNDIFPGAGSQFGLGDITQSLFFSPKAPTASGWVWGAGPALLIPTGTDDLLGTGKWGAGPTAVVLKQTSSGWTYGALINQIWSYAGDDHRANVNAAYFQPFLAKSLGKGRTLSFNFESTYNWETDQATVPLNIAYSKVTRWGKQLVSLQGGVRYYVEDPTSDSQWGLRFVVTLLYPKK
;
A
#
# COMPACT_ATOMS: atom_id res chain seq x y z
N MET A 1 -8.81 3.88 -5.49
CA MET A 1 -9.78 4.21 -4.41
C MET A 1 -9.00 4.86 -3.29
N SER A 2 -9.41 6.05 -2.86
CA SER A 2 -8.65 6.86 -1.88
C SER A 2 -9.10 6.66 -0.42
N ASN A 3 -10.03 5.73 -0.16
CA ASN A 3 -10.49 5.41 1.20
C ASN A 3 -10.12 3.97 1.57
N PRO A 4 -9.05 3.75 2.36
CA PRO A 4 -8.59 2.42 2.74
C PRO A 4 -9.50 1.70 3.75
N ILE A 5 -10.47 2.39 4.34
CA ILE A 5 -11.46 1.85 5.30
C ILE A 5 -12.90 2.05 4.82
N ALA A 6 -13.11 2.09 3.49
CA ALA A 6 -14.46 2.16 2.92
C ALA A 6 -15.31 0.95 3.31
N ASN A 7 -16.60 1.17 3.57
CA ASN A 7 -17.55 0.07 3.82
C ASN A 7 -17.94 -0.64 2.50
N LEU A 8 -16.93 -1.07 1.77
CA LEU A 8 -17.02 -1.69 0.46
C LEU A 8 -15.90 -2.72 0.32
N THR A 9 -16.25 -3.97 0.05
CA THR A 9 -15.23 -4.97 -0.29
C THR A 9 -14.58 -4.60 -1.62
N SER A 10 -13.26 -4.54 -1.63
CA SER A 10 -12.48 -4.25 -2.84
C SER A 10 -11.24 -5.13 -2.93
N VAL A 11 -10.87 -5.46 -4.16
CA VAL A 11 -9.66 -6.23 -4.46
C VAL A 11 -8.83 -5.45 -5.49
N PRO A 12 -7.94 -4.55 -5.06
CA PRO A 12 -6.94 -3.93 -5.92
C PRO A 12 -5.87 -4.94 -6.35
N LEU A 13 -5.64 -5.01 -7.65
CA LEU A 13 -4.47 -5.63 -8.28
C LEU A 13 -3.58 -4.48 -8.75
N GLN A 14 -2.53 -4.18 -8.01
CA GLN A 14 -1.66 -3.03 -8.25
C GLN A 14 -0.31 -3.50 -8.77
N LEU A 15 -0.03 -3.20 -10.03
CA LEU A 15 1.26 -3.41 -10.66
C LEU A 15 2.07 -2.12 -10.58
N ASN A 16 3.27 -2.21 -10.00
CA ASN A 16 4.30 -1.18 -10.05
C ASN A 16 5.47 -1.75 -10.86
N TRP A 17 5.97 -0.97 -11.80
CA TRP A 17 7.22 -1.20 -12.49
C TRP A 17 8.13 -0.04 -12.17
N ASP A 18 9.27 -0.32 -11.57
CA ASP A 18 10.27 0.66 -11.14
C ASP A 18 11.56 0.42 -11.92
N ASP A 19 12.19 1.50 -12.36
CA ASP A 19 13.40 1.57 -13.17
C ASP A 19 14.48 2.35 -12.43
N ASN A 20 15.73 2.22 -12.84
CA ASN A 20 16.89 2.81 -12.18
C ASN A 20 17.01 2.37 -10.71
N VAL A 21 16.73 1.09 -10.43
CA VAL A 21 16.79 0.53 -9.08
C VAL A 21 18.22 0.20 -8.72
N GLY A 22 18.61 0.53 -7.47
CA GLY A 22 19.90 0.20 -6.91
C GLY A 22 21.03 1.18 -7.25
N PRO A 23 22.22 1.00 -6.65
CA PRO A 23 23.30 1.98 -6.69
C PRO A 23 23.98 2.13 -8.04
N ALA A 24 23.80 1.17 -8.96
CA ALA A 24 24.27 1.26 -10.34
C ALA A 24 23.25 1.90 -11.29
N GLU A 25 21.99 2.09 -10.81
CA GLU A 25 20.85 2.64 -11.57
C GLU A 25 20.51 1.86 -12.86
N ASP A 26 20.86 0.59 -12.89
CA ASP A 26 20.60 -0.32 -14.02
C ASP A 26 19.61 -1.44 -13.66
N GLY A 27 19.20 -1.50 -12.39
CA GLY A 27 18.23 -2.48 -11.91
C GLY A 27 16.79 -2.13 -12.25
N THR A 28 15.96 -3.16 -12.31
CA THR A 28 14.49 -3.04 -12.48
C THR A 28 13.75 -3.85 -11.44
N LYS A 29 12.55 -3.36 -11.05
CA LYS A 29 11.68 -4.08 -10.12
C LYS A 29 10.23 -3.98 -10.51
N THR A 30 9.61 -5.13 -10.75
CA THR A 30 8.16 -5.24 -10.97
C THR A 30 7.51 -5.84 -9.74
N THR A 31 6.51 -5.16 -9.18
CA THR A 31 5.77 -5.65 -8.01
C THR A 31 4.27 -5.65 -8.30
N LEU A 32 3.65 -6.83 -8.33
CA LEU A 32 2.20 -6.99 -8.31
C LEU A 32 1.74 -7.15 -6.85
N LYS A 33 1.09 -6.13 -6.30
CA LYS A 33 0.45 -6.19 -4.98
C LYS A 33 -1.00 -6.65 -5.16
N ILE A 34 -1.31 -7.86 -4.72
CA ILE A 34 -2.68 -8.37 -4.61
C ILE A 34 -3.19 -7.93 -3.25
N GLN A 35 -4.17 -7.01 -3.24
CA GLN A 35 -4.69 -6.47 -1.99
C GLN A 35 -6.15 -6.86 -1.84
N SER A 36 -6.55 -7.22 -0.62
CA SER A 36 -7.97 -7.38 -0.27
C SER A 36 -8.32 -6.41 0.86
N VAL A 37 -9.44 -5.70 0.71
CA VAL A 37 -10.00 -4.84 1.74
C VAL A 37 -11.43 -5.31 2.01
N ILE A 38 -11.64 -5.90 3.17
CA ILE A 38 -12.89 -6.58 3.53
C ILE A 38 -13.43 -5.98 4.81
N PRO A 39 -14.49 -5.15 4.75
CA PRO A 39 -15.16 -4.63 5.94
C PRO A 39 -16.12 -5.68 6.51
N VAL A 40 -15.96 -5.99 7.79
CA VAL A 40 -16.80 -6.88 8.59
C VAL A 40 -17.50 -6.06 9.67
N SER A 41 -18.81 -6.15 9.73
CA SER A 41 -19.58 -5.52 10.82
C SER A 41 -19.43 -6.35 12.09
N ILE A 42 -18.82 -5.79 13.13
CA ILE A 42 -18.56 -6.47 14.41
C ILE A 42 -19.54 -6.06 15.51
N SER A 43 -20.20 -4.90 15.35
CA SER A 43 -21.27 -4.46 16.21
C SER A 43 -22.19 -3.49 15.46
N GLU A 44 -23.22 -2.96 16.14
CA GLU A 44 -24.10 -1.92 15.59
C GLU A 44 -23.34 -0.66 15.18
N HIS A 45 -22.28 -0.30 15.91
CA HIS A 45 -21.54 0.96 15.76
C HIS A 45 -20.14 0.79 15.14
N TRP A 46 -19.60 -0.43 15.04
CA TRP A 46 -18.23 -0.68 14.64
C TRP A 46 -18.11 -1.66 13.48
N ASN A 47 -17.16 -1.37 12.59
CA ASN A 47 -16.62 -2.30 11.61
C ASN A 47 -15.19 -2.68 11.97
N MET A 48 -14.81 -3.89 11.63
CA MET A 48 -13.41 -4.30 11.47
C MET A 48 -13.11 -4.37 9.98
N ILE A 49 -12.07 -3.70 9.51
CA ILE A 49 -11.61 -3.75 8.13
C ILE A 49 -10.33 -4.57 8.08
N SER A 50 -10.39 -5.73 7.43
CA SER A 50 -9.22 -6.57 7.16
C SER A 50 -8.60 -6.13 5.84
N ARG A 51 -7.32 -5.72 5.87
CA ARG A 51 -6.53 -5.37 4.69
C ARG A 51 -5.32 -6.28 4.61
N THR A 52 -5.29 -7.15 3.61
CA THR A 52 -4.17 -8.05 3.31
C THR A 52 -3.46 -7.54 2.07
N ILE A 53 -2.15 -7.50 2.07
CA ILE A 53 -1.31 -7.17 0.93
C ILE A 53 -0.34 -8.32 0.71
N LEU A 54 -0.46 -9.00 -0.43
CA LEU A 54 0.46 -10.03 -0.91
C LEU A 54 1.24 -9.48 -2.10
N PRO A 55 2.55 -9.27 -2.00
CA PRO A 55 3.38 -8.87 -3.12
C PRO A 55 3.89 -10.09 -3.88
N VAL A 56 3.81 -10.05 -5.22
CA VAL A 56 4.53 -10.91 -6.15
C VAL A 56 5.56 -10.01 -6.82
N ILE A 57 6.82 -10.39 -6.76
CA ILE A 57 7.95 -9.54 -7.11
C ILE A 57 8.79 -10.22 -8.18
N GLU A 58 9.16 -9.47 -9.20
CA GLU A 58 10.24 -9.76 -10.13
C GLU A 58 11.23 -8.60 -10.07
N GLN A 59 12.50 -8.89 -9.85
CA GLN A 59 13.54 -7.87 -9.79
C GLN A 59 14.82 -8.38 -10.44
N ASN A 60 15.55 -7.45 -11.06
CA ASN A 60 16.79 -7.74 -11.77
C ASN A 60 17.83 -6.69 -11.39
N ASP A 61 19.05 -7.14 -11.12
CA ASP A 61 20.24 -6.30 -10.92
C ASP A 61 20.06 -5.14 -9.93
N ILE A 62 19.30 -5.35 -8.87
CA ILE A 62 18.99 -4.35 -7.82
C ILE A 62 20.23 -3.89 -7.01
N PHE A 63 21.34 -4.60 -7.15
CA PHE A 63 22.71 -4.22 -6.79
C PHE A 63 23.70 -5.09 -7.60
N PRO A 64 24.97 -4.68 -7.74
CA PRO A 64 25.96 -5.45 -8.50
C PRO A 64 26.09 -6.91 -8.03
N GLY A 65 25.79 -7.84 -8.93
CA GLY A 65 25.84 -9.29 -8.66
C GLY A 65 24.57 -9.88 -8.03
N ALA A 66 23.49 -9.09 -7.87
CA ALA A 66 22.21 -9.62 -7.36
C ALA A 66 21.55 -10.61 -8.34
N GLY A 67 21.72 -10.42 -9.67
CA GLY A 67 21.04 -11.21 -10.69
C GLY A 67 19.51 -11.03 -10.63
N SER A 68 18.78 -12.07 -11.00
CA SER A 68 17.31 -12.02 -11.11
C SER A 68 16.63 -12.83 -10.02
N GLN A 69 15.58 -12.29 -9.38
CA GLN A 69 14.72 -13.00 -8.44
C GLN A 69 13.25 -12.87 -8.88
N PHE A 70 12.48 -13.95 -8.73
CA PHE A 70 11.04 -13.96 -8.92
C PHE A 70 10.37 -14.78 -7.81
N GLY A 71 9.36 -14.21 -7.15
CA GLY A 71 8.64 -14.94 -6.11
C GLY A 71 7.67 -14.05 -5.32
N LEU A 72 7.29 -14.55 -4.15
CA LEU A 72 6.47 -13.84 -3.20
C LEU A 72 7.35 -12.99 -2.28
N GLY A 73 6.86 -11.82 -1.91
CA GLY A 73 7.36 -11.07 -0.77
C GLY A 73 6.57 -11.37 0.51
N ASP A 74 6.86 -10.63 1.57
CA ASP A 74 6.19 -10.80 2.85
C ASP A 74 4.78 -10.19 2.84
N ILE A 75 3.82 -10.94 3.38
CA ILE A 75 2.45 -10.46 3.54
C ILE A 75 2.39 -9.43 4.66
N THR A 76 1.71 -8.32 4.37
CA THR A 76 1.28 -7.37 5.40
C THR A 76 -0.21 -7.50 5.63
N GLN A 77 -0.60 -7.79 6.89
CA GLN A 77 -1.99 -7.88 7.33
C GLN A 77 -2.29 -6.75 8.30
N SER A 78 -3.28 -5.90 7.98
CA SER A 78 -3.76 -4.84 8.88
C SER A 78 -5.22 -5.07 9.24
N LEU A 79 -5.55 -4.86 10.51
CA LEU A 79 -6.92 -4.90 11.01
C LEU A 79 -7.25 -3.50 11.57
N PHE A 80 -8.17 -2.79 10.93
CA PHE A 80 -8.62 -1.48 11.40
C PHE A 80 -9.99 -1.62 12.07
N PHE A 81 -10.08 -1.23 13.33
CA PHE A 81 -11.35 -1.02 14.01
C PHE A 81 -11.78 0.43 13.74
N SER A 82 -12.94 0.61 13.13
CA SER A 82 -13.43 1.90 12.66
C SER A 82 -14.90 2.09 13.03
N PRO A 83 -15.29 3.25 13.59
CA PRO A 83 -16.70 3.59 13.75
C PRO A 83 -17.42 3.58 12.38
N LYS A 84 -18.68 3.12 12.35
CA LYS A 84 -19.50 3.13 11.14
C LYS A 84 -19.90 4.54 10.70
N ALA A 85 -20.09 5.42 11.67
CA ALA A 85 -20.40 6.82 11.41
C ALA A 85 -19.13 7.68 11.48
N PRO A 86 -18.98 8.67 10.60
CA PRO A 86 -17.94 9.68 10.75
C PRO A 86 -18.14 10.51 12.01
N THR A 87 -17.10 11.19 12.47
CA THR A 87 -17.19 12.17 13.55
C THR A 87 -18.13 13.33 13.18
N ALA A 88 -18.55 14.15 14.15
CA ALA A 88 -19.37 15.33 13.91
C ALA A 88 -18.74 16.32 12.91
N SER A 89 -17.41 16.37 12.84
CA SER A 89 -16.65 17.18 11.86
C SER A 89 -16.40 16.46 10.52
N GLY A 90 -16.96 15.27 10.31
CA GLY A 90 -16.91 14.52 9.05
C GLY A 90 -15.63 13.70 8.83
N TRP A 91 -14.82 13.47 9.88
CA TRP A 91 -13.66 12.60 9.80
C TRP A 91 -14.06 11.13 9.94
N VAL A 92 -13.45 10.28 9.12
CA VAL A 92 -13.48 8.81 9.22
C VAL A 92 -12.10 8.35 9.67
N TRP A 93 -12.05 7.44 10.63
CA TRP A 93 -10.79 6.92 11.16
C TRP A 93 -10.89 5.45 11.51
N GLY A 94 -9.76 4.81 11.62
CA GLY A 94 -9.64 3.44 12.11
C GLY A 94 -8.23 3.20 12.63
N ALA A 95 -8.13 2.35 13.63
CA ALA A 95 -6.85 1.95 14.23
C ALA A 95 -6.87 0.47 14.61
N GLY A 96 -5.70 -0.13 14.73
CA GLY A 96 -5.57 -1.52 15.15
C GLY A 96 -4.17 -2.08 14.93
N PRO A 97 -3.98 -3.40 14.91
CA PRO A 97 -2.70 -4.04 14.65
C PRO A 97 -2.38 -4.15 13.15
N ALA A 98 -1.09 -4.06 12.84
CA ALA A 98 -0.49 -4.50 11.59
C ALA A 98 0.47 -5.65 11.89
N LEU A 99 0.49 -6.65 11.02
CA LEU A 99 1.34 -7.85 11.12
C LEU A 99 2.16 -7.96 9.84
N LEU A 100 3.42 -8.32 9.98
CA LEU A 100 4.31 -8.77 8.91
C LEU A 100 4.46 -10.29 9.02
N ILE A 101 4.18 -10.99 7.93
CA ILE A 101 4.20 -12.45 7.85
C ILE A 101 5.28 -12.84 6.86
N PRO A 102 6.32 -13.60 7.26
CA PRO A 102 7.44 -13.97 6.40
C PRO A 102 7.03 -15.03 5.38
N THR A 103 6.45 -14.59 4.28
CA THR A 103 6.05 -15.42 3.14
C THR A 103 6.97 -15.29 1.95
N GLY A 104 8.03 -14.49 2.08
CA GLY A 104 9.05 -14.31 1.06
C GLY A 104 9.64 -15.66 0.63
N THR A 105 9.71 -15.91 -0.69
CA THR A 105 10.19 -17.18 -1.24
C THR A 105 11.66 -17.15 -1.64
N ASP A 106 12.30 -16.00 -1.47
CA ASP A 106 13.72 -15.77 -1.70
C ASP A 106 14.25 -14.76 -0.67
N ASP A 107 15.52 -14.85 -0.33
CA ASP A 107 16.18 -14.00 0.67
C ASP A 107 16.18 -12.52 0.31
N LEU A 108 16.14 -12.19 -0.98
CA LEU A 108 16.06 -10.80 -1.48
C LEU A 108 14.61 -10.31 -1.67
N LEU A 109 13.61 -11.17 -1.48
CA LEU A 109 12.19 -10.84 -1.63
C LEU A 109 11.44 -10.72 -0.31
N GLY A 110 11.98 -11.28 0.78
CA GLY A 110 11.37 -11.26 2.09
C GLY A 110 12.35 -10.95 3.21
N THR A 111 11.82 -10.61 4.38
CA THR A 111 12.61 -10.28 5.58
C THR A 111 13.01 -11.50 6.39
N GLY A 112 12.30 -12.62 6.25
CA GLY A 112 12.46 -13.80 7.10
C GLY A 112 11.99 -13.58 8.54
N LYS A 113 11.32 -12.45 8.83
CA LYS A 113 10.93 -12.03 10.19
C LYS A 113 9.40 -11.92 10.33
N TRP A 114 8.89 -12.43 11.45
CA TRP A 114 7.57 -12.08 11.94
C TRP A 114 7.62 -10.71 12.59
N GLY A 115 6.69 -9.84 12.24
CA GLY A 115 6.60 -8.50 12.81
C GLY A 115 5.18 -8.14 13.20
N ALA A 116 5.06 -7.22 14.15
CA ALA A 116 3.79 -6.66 14.57
C ALA A 116 3.97 -5.20 15.04
N GLY A 117 2.87 -4.45 15.01
CA GLY A 117 2.82 -3.10 15.56
C GLY A 117 1.49 -2.42 15.30
N PRO A 118 1.35 -1.15 15.72
CA PRO A 118 0.12 -0.40 15.53
C PRO A 118 -0.03 0.11 14.09
N THR A 119 -1.28 0.23 13.65
CA THR A 119 -1.64 0.94 12.43
C THR A 119 -2.83 1.87 12.68
N ALA A 120 -2.87 3.00 12.00
CA ALA A 120 -3.98 3.92 12.05
C ALA A 120 -4.19 4.60 10.70
N VAL A 121 -5.42 4.99 10.44
CA VAL A 121 -5.79 5.78 9.27
C VAL A 121 -6.82 6.82 9.65
N VAL A 122 -6.70 8.01 9.09
CA VAL A 122 -7.67 9.08 9.21
C VAL A 122 -7.89 9.73 7.86
N LEU A 123 -9.13 10.05 7.52
CA LEU A 123 -9.45 10.73 6.27
C LEU A 123 -10.72 11.57 6.38
N LYS A 124 -10.84 12.52 5.47
CA LYS A 124 -12.07 13.31 5.28
C LYS A 124 -12.44 13.35 3.80
N GLN A 125 -13.74 13.21 3.54
CA GLN A 125 -14.33 13.39 2.22
C GLN A 125 -15.23 14.64 2.26
N THR A 126 -15.01 15.55 1.31
CA THR A 126 -15.76 16.81 1.23
C THR A 126 -16.85 16.75 0.18
N SER A 127 -17.89 17.56 0.33
CA SER A 127 -18.95 17.73 -0.67
C SER A 127 -18.42 18.27 -2.00
N SER A 128 -17.31 19.02 -1.98
CA SER A 128 -16.63 19.50 -3.18
C SER A 128 -15.83 18.41 -3.92
N GLY A 129 -15.85 17.18 -3.45
CA GLY A 129 -15.21 16.01 -4.10
C GLY A 129 -13.73 15.84 -3.79
N TRP A 130 -13.21 16.47 -2.75
CA TRP A 130 -11.88 16.17 -2.22
C TRP A 130 -11.93 15.01 -1.21
N THR A 131 -10.94 14.16 -1.27
CA THR A 131 -10.61 13.16 -0.23
C THR A 131 -9.17 13.36 0.17
N TYR A 132 -8.90 13.54 1.44
CA TYR A 132 -7.55 13.66 1.97
C TYR A 132 -7.43 12.97 3.32
N GLY A 133 -6.23 12.53 3.62
CA GLY A 133 -5.96 11.82 4.85
C GLY A 133 -4.56 11.24 4.89
N ALA A 134 -4.32 10.41 5.90
CA ALA A 134 -3.08 9.68 6.05
C ALA A 134 -3.30 8.32 6.68
N LEU A 135 -2.44 7.37 6.31
CA LEU A 135 -2.30 6.07 6.95
C LEU A 135 -0.87 5.99 7.51
N ILE A 136 -0.75 5.45 8.70
CA ILE A 136 0.53 5.21 9.37
C ILE A 136 0.53 3.80 9.93
N ASN A 137 1.67 3.13 9.91
CA ASN A 137 1.94 1.98 10.76
C ASN A 137 3.40 1.98 11.22
N GLN A 138 3.66 1.26 12.31
CA GLN A 138 4.99 0.91 12.79
C GLN A 138 5.02 -0.60 12.95
N ILE A 139 6.08 -1.24 12.47
CA ILE A 139 6.27 -2.69 12.60
C ILE A 139 7.63 -2.95 13.21
N TRP A 140 7.65 -3.79 14.26
CA TRP A 140 8.85 -4.35 14.88
C TRP A 140 8.85 -5.86 14.70
N SER A 141 10.01 -6.44 14.32
CA SER A 141 10.18 -7.89 14.35
C SER A 141 10.24 -8.41 15.79
N TYR A 142 9.67 -9.59 16.02
CA TYR A 142 9.68 -10.25 17.32
C TYR A 142 10.10 -11.72 17.25
N ALA A 143 10.16 -12.32 16.05
CA ALA A 143 10.57 -13.69 15.80
C ALA A 143 11.02 -13.86 14.34
N GLY A 144 11.58 -15.00 14.00
CA GLY A 144 12.01 -15.37 12.64
C GLY A 144 13.46 -15.84 12.60
N ASP A 145 14.08 -15.79 11.43
CA ASP A 145 15.45 -16.22 11.21
C ASP A 145 16.45 -15.27 11.89
N ASP A 146 17.26 -15.79 12.81
CA ASP A 146 18.25 -15.00 13.59
C ASP A 146 19.42 -14.49 12.73
N HIS A 147 19.64 -15.06 11.55
CA HIS A 147 20.66 -14.60 10.60
C HIS A 147 20.18 -13.41 9.73
N ARG A 148 18.90 -13.05 9.81
CA ARG A 148 18.30 -11.96 9.08
C ARG A 148 18.23 -10.69 9.94
N ALA A 149 18.40 -9.54 9.30
CA ALA A 149 18.27 -8.23 9.97
C ALA A 149 16.90 -8.07 10.63
N ASN A 150 16.86 -7.40 11.77
CA ASN A 150 15.60 -7.05 12.41
C ASN A 150 14.81 -6.07 11.54
N VAL A 151 13.49 -6.12 11.70
CA VAL A 151 12.57 -5.15 11.12
C VAL A 151 12.18 -4.16 12.19
N ASN A 152 12.45 -2.89 11.95
CA ASN A 152 11.97 -1.76 12.73
C ASN A 152 11.69 -0.63 11.74
N ALA A 153 10.44 -0.57 11.25
CA ALA A 153 10.09 0.32 10.15
C ALA A 153 8.77 1.03 10.38
N ALA A 154 8.78 2.34 10.15
CA ALA A 154 7.60 3.18 10.08
C ALA A 154 7.14 3.33 8.63
N TYR A 155 5.84 3.22 8.38
CA TYR A 155 5.23 3.53 7.10
C TYR A 155 4.28 4.70 7.26
N PHE A 156 4.38 5.69 6.38
CA PHE A 156 3.54 6.87 6.37
C PHE A 156 3.05 7.17 4.95
N GLN A 157 1.73 7.17 4.78
CA GLN A 157 1.07 7.39 3.50
C GLN A 157 0.07 8.53 3.60
N PRO A 158 0.48 9.80 3.45
CA PRO A 158 -0.45 10.91 3.20
C PRO A 158 -1.01 10.80 1.79
N PHE A 159 -2.29 11.11 1.62
CA PHE A 159 -2.95 11.06 0.33
C PHE A 159 -3.94 12.19 0.12
N LEU A 160 -4.06 12.61 -1.14
CA LEU A 160 -5.00 13.60 -1.62
C LEU A 160 -5.63 13.10 -2.92
N ALA A 161 -6.95 13.17 -3.03
CA ALA A 161 -7.64 12.81 -4.26
C ALA A 161 -8.77 13.80 -4.57
N LYS A 162 -8.96 14.07 -5.86
CA LYS A 162 -10.02 14.92 -6.38
C LYS A 162 -10.93 14.13 -7.30
N SER A 163 -12.20 14.02 -6.94
CA SER A 163 -13.24 13.53 -7.85
C SER A 163 -13.51 14.57 -8.95
N LEU A 164 -13.35 14.14 -10.20
CA LEU A 164 -13.59 14.94 -11.40
C LEU A 164 -14.98 14.70 -12.01
N GLY A 165 -15.83 13.98 -11.28
CA GLY A 165 -17.14 13.56 -11.76
C GLY A 165 -17.10 12.41 -12.76
N LYS A 166 -18.25 11.81 -13.06
CA LYS A 166 -18.43 10.67 -13.99
C LYS A 166 -17.48 9.49 -13.67
N GLY A 167 -17.23 9.21 -12.37
CA GLY A 167 -16.37 8.15 -11.89
C GLY A 167 -14.87 8.37 -12.08
N ARG A 168 -14.43 9.58 -12.43
CA ARG A 168 -13.01 9.92 -12.63
C ARG A 168 -12.42 10.54 -11.37
N THR A 169 -11.16 10.20 -11.07
CA THR A 169 -10.44 10.72 -9.91
C THR A 169 -8.97 10.96 -10.28
N LEU A 170 -8.43 12.09 -9.87
CA LEU A 170 -7.00 12.38 -9.84
C LEU A 170 -6.52 12.19 -8.39
N SER A 171 -5.41 11.49 -8.19
CA SER A 171 -4.87 11.18 -6.87
C SER A 171 -3.38 11.41 -6.77
N PHE A 172 -2.95 11.83 -5.59
CA PHE A 172 -1.56 12.03 -5.18
C PHE A 172 -1.36 11.32 -3.85
N ASN A 173 -0.29 10.58 -3.70
CA ASN A 173 0.12 10.05 -2.40
C ASN A 173 1.63 9.87 -2.33
N PHE A 174 2.15 9.90 -1.10
CA PHE A 174 3.46 9.36 -0.76
C PHE A 174 3.26 7.99 -0.12
N GLU A 175 4.16 7.07 -0.36
CA GLU A 175 4.20 5.75 0.29
C GLU A 175 5.55 5.62 1.01
N SER A 176 5.78 6.49 1.99
CA SER A 176 7.07 6.63 2.66
C SER A 176 7.31 5.52 3.66
N THR A 177 8.49 4.93 3.61
CA THR A 177 8.97 3.98 4.62
C THR A 177 10.24 4.55 5.25
N TYR A 178 10.33 4.54 6.57
CA TYR A 178 11.53 4.85 7.32
C TYR A 178 12.00 3.60 8.06
N ASN A 179 13.22 3.19 7.78
CA ASN A 179 13.87 2.05 8.44
C ASN A 179 14.75 2.56 9.59
N TRP A 180 14.33 2.28 10.81
CA TRP A 180 15.06 2.71 12.03
C TRP A 180 16.33 1.90 12.31
N GLU A 181 16.50 0.72 11.70
CA GLU A 181 17.71 -0.09 11.84
C GLU A 181 18.88 0.46 11.02
N THR A 182 18.56 1.08 9.87
CA THR A 182 19.56 1.61 8.93
C THR A 182 19.55 3.13 8.84
N ASP A 183 18.61 3.81 9.54
CA ASP A 183 18.40 5.26 9.49
C ASP A 183 18.16 5.79 8.06
N GLN A 184 17.33 5.07 7.28
CA GLN A 184 17.10 5.34 5.87
C GLN A 184 15.61 5.52 5.56
N ALA A 185 15.32 6.46 4.66
CA ALA A 185 13.97 6.70 4.14
C ALA A 185 13.86 6.32 2.66
N THR A 186 12.72 5.74 2.29
CA THR A 186 12.30 5.59 0.88
C THR A 186 10.98 6.32 0.71
N VAL A 187 10.93 7.30 -0.20
CA VAL A 187 9.82 8.25 -0.32
C VAL A 187 9.30 8.35 -1.76
N PRO A 188 8.54 7.36 -2.26
CA PRO A 188 7.91 7.43 -3.56
C PRO A 188 6.68 8.37 -3.55
N LEU A 189 6.70 9.39 -4.40
CA LEU A 189 5.53 10.19 -4.78
C LEU A 189 4.80 9.50 -5.93
N ASN A 190 3.51 9.31 -5.79
CA ASN A 190 2.65 8.71 -6.81
C ASN A 190 1.61 9.73 -7.28
N ILE A 191 1.48 9.88 -8.60
CA ILE A 191 0.44 10.70 -9.25
C ILE A 191 -0.32 9.78 -10.19
N ALA A 192 -1.63 9.65 -9.99
CA ALA A 192 -2.43 8.71 -10.76
C ALA A 192 -3.81 9.23 -11.12
N TYR A 193 -4.29 8.84 -12.29
CA TYR A 193 -5.65 9.07 -12.76
C TYR A 193 -6.41 7.75 -12.79
N SER A 194 -7.64 7.75 -12.30
CA SER A 194 -8.50 6.58 -12.32
C SER A 194 -9.88 6.87 -12.87
N LYS A 195 -10.51 5.79 -13.38
CA LYS A 195 -11.89 5.79 -13.86
C LYS A 195 -12.62 4.54 -13.39
N VAL A 196 -13.78 4.72 -12.78
CA VAL A 196 -14.71 3.64 -12.47
C VAL A 196 -15.49 3.31 -13.73
N THR A 197 -15.56 2.02 -14.08
CA THR A 197 -16.26 1.47 -15.23
C THR A 197 -16.91 0.13 -14.86
N ARG A 198 -17.48 -0.57 -15.83
CA ARG A 198 -18.03 -1.91 -15.66
C ARG A 198 -17.47 -2.87 -16.70
N TRP A 199 -17.13 -4.07 -16.26
CA TRP A 199 -16.86 -5.24 -17.10
C TRP A 199 -18.01 -6.23 -16.92
N GLY A 200 -18.96 -6.21 -17.86
CA GLY A 200 -20.23 -6.93 -17.68
C GLY A 200 -20.99 -6.41 -16.45
N LYS A 201 -21.21 -7.29 -15.48
CA LYS A 201 -21.89 -6.94 -14.21
C LYS A 201 -20.93 -6.43 -13.11
N GLN A 202 -19.62 -6.64 -13.28
CA GLN A 202 -18.60 -6.28 -12.29
C GLN A 202 -18.25 -4.79 -12.37
N LEU A 203 -18.34 -4.09 -11.24
CA LEU A 203 -17.85 -2.72 -11.11
C LEU A 203 -16.33 -2.76 -10.92
N VAL A 204 -15.61 -1.96 -11.73
CA VAL A 204 -14.14 -1.96 -11.78
C VAL A 204 -13.64 -0.52 -11.77
N SER A 205 -12.57 -0.26 -11.04
CA SER A 205 -11.79 0.98 -11.16
C SER A 205 -10.48 0.67 -11.86
N LEU A 206 -10.22 1.37 -12.96
CA LEU A 206 -8.95 1.32 -13.68
C LEU A 206 -8.14 2.57 -13.33
N GLN A 207 -6.86 2.41 -13.01
CA GLN A 207 -5.96 3.49 -12.66
C GLN A 207 -4.63 3.33 -13.38
N GLY A 208 -4.10 4.43 -13.89
CA GLY A 208 -2.73 4.56 -14.40
C GLY A 208 -2.05 5.77 -13.78
N GLY A 209 -0.75 5.67 -13.56
CA GLY A 209 0.00 6.74 -12.91
C GLY A 209 1.51 6.56 -13.03
N VAL A 210 2.21 7.58 -12.54
CA VAL A 210 3.67 7.63 -12.46
C VAL A 210 4.11 7.63 -11.00
N ARG A 211 5.30 7.12 -10.77
CA ARG A 211 6.00 7.12 -9.48
C ARG A 211 7.35 7.81 -9.66
N TYR A 212 7.73 8.59 -8.70
CA TYR A 212 9.04 9.21 -8.60
C TYR A 212 9.54 9.11 -7.17
N TYR A 213 10.74 8.66 -6.99
CA TYR A 213 11.35 8.54 -5.66
C TYR A 213 12.01 9.85 -5.31
N VAL A 214 11.44 10.57 -4.34
CA VAL A 214 11.96 11.84 -3.82
C VAL A 214 13.17 11.59 -2.93
N GLU A 215 13.18 10.42 -2.27
CA GLU A 215 14.25 9.89 -1.45
C GLU A 215 14.30 8.39 -1.65
N ASP A 216 15.47 7.85 -1.97
CA ASP A 216 15.76 6.42 -2.00
C ASP A 216 17.22 6.21 -1.59
N PRO A 217 17.53 5.32 -0.62
CA PRO A 217 18.90 5.13 -0.13
C PRO A 217 19.82 4.43 -1.11
N THR A 218 19.30 3.91 -2.23
CA THR A 218 20.06 3.10 -3.18
C THR A 218 20.15 3.70 -4.57
N SER A 219 19.33 4.72 -4.90
CA SER A 219 19.29 5.33 -6.23
C SER A 219 18.82 6.78 -6.15
N ASP A 220 19.48 7.68 -6.87
CA ASP A 220 19.13 9.10 -6.94
C ASP A 220 18.07 9.39 -8.02
N SER A 221 17.85 8.47 -8.95
CA SER A 221 17.02 8.70 -10.13
C SER A 221 15.88 7.68 -10.33
N GLN A 222 15.56 6.89 -9.30
CA GLN A 222 14.53 5.85 -9.41
C GLN A 222 13.16 6.45 -9.71
N TRP A 223 12.49 5.87 -10.70
CA TRP A 223 11.14 6.23 -11.11
C TRP A 223 10.35 4.99 -11.51
N GLY A 224 9.07 5.13 -11.79
CA GLY A 224 8.28 3.96 -12.19
C GLY A 224 6.89 4.31 -12.72
N LEU A 225 6.21 3.27 -13.15
CA LEU A 225 4.83 3.30 -13.60
C LEU A 225 3.95 2.48 -12.66
N ARG A 226 2.70 2.93 -12.50
CA ARG A 226 1.70 2.23 -11.70
C ARG A 226 0.45 1.97 -12.51
N PHE A 227 -0.03 0.73 -12.50
CA PHE A 227 -1.31 0.34 -13.05
C PHE A 227 -2.11 -0.38 -11.97
N VAL A 228 -3.39 -0.02 -11.79
CA VAL A 228 -4.24 -0.70 -10.81
C VAL A 228 -5.58 -1.05 -11.44
N VAL A 229 -5.97 -2.30 -11.26
CA VAL A 229 -7.32 -2.79 -11.52
C VAL A 229 -7.96 -3.13 -10.17
N THR A 230 -9.00 -2.40 -9.79
CA THR A 230 -9.70 -2.67 -8.52
C THR A 230 -11.08 -3.26 -8.81
N LEU A 231 -11.30 -4.49 -8.36
CA LEU A 231 -12.62 -5.10 -8.36
C LEU A 231 -13.41 -4.57 -7.16
N LEU A 232 -14.62 -4.07 -7.40
CA LEU A 232 -15.48 -3.41 -6.41
C LEU A 232 -16.74 -4.26 -6.18
N TYR A 233 -16.98 -4.63 -4.92
CA TYR A 233 -18.14 -5.42 -4.51
C TYR A 233 -19.00 -4.61 -3.54
N PRO A 234 -19.96 -3.80 -4.03
CA PRO A 234 -20.89 -3.07 -3.19
C PRO A 234 -21.66 -4.03 -2.28
N LYS A 235 -21.80 -3.70 -1.00
CA LYS A 235 -22.74 -4.42 -0.13
C LYS A 235 -24.16 -4.21 -0.66
N LYS A 236 -24.91 -5.30 -0.74
CA LYS A 236 -26.34 -5.27 -1.02
C LYS A 236 -27.10 -4.70 0.15
#